data_f0109a3389a7695ea58cf491a078e09b
#
_entry.id   f0109a3389a7695ea58cf491a078e09b
#
_cell.length_a   1.000
_cell.length_b   1.000
_cell.length_c   1.000
_cell.angle_alpha   90.00
_cell.angle_beta   90.00
_cell.angle_gamma   90.00
#
_symmetry.space_group_name_H-M   'P 1'
#
loop_
_entity.id
_entity.type
_entity.pdbx_description
1 polymer ?
#
loop_
_entity_poly.entity_id
_entity_poly.type
_entity_poly.pdbx_seq_one_letter_code
_entity_poly.pdbx_strand_id
1 'polypeptide(L)'
;MSLISASTPLLADVRQLIDSARQRVASTVNAELTQLYWQIGSRVNAELLKGQRAEYGKQVVAELARQLTTDFGKGWSEQQLRHCVRLADTFPDDQILSTVRRELTWSHLKSLIYIDEPLKRDFYIEICRVERTCGR
;
A
#
# COMPACT_ATOMS: atom_id res chain seq x y z
N MET A 1 -24.06 -1.42 16.16
CA MET A 1 -22.59 -1.44 16.24
C MET A 1 -22.00 -0.62 15.14
N SER A 2 -21.15 0.28 15.48
CA SER A 2 -20.56 1.17 14.49
C SER A 2 -19.40 0.49 13.76
N LEU A 3 -19.10 1.01 12.57
CA LEU A 3 -17.96 0.57 11.79
C LEU A 3 -16.65 0.82 12.51
N ILE A 4 -16.61 1.83 13.37
CA ILE A 4 -15.43 2.14 14.16
C ILE A 4 -15.06 0.93 15.01
N SER A 5 -16.04 0.29 15.62
CA SER A 5 -15.79 -0.89 16.43
C SER A 5 -15.23 -2.03 15.59
N ALA A 6 -15.77 -2.23 14.39
CA ALA A 6 -15.31 -3.29 13.49
C ALA A 6 -13.90 -3.01 12.96
N SER A 7 -13.53 -1.74 12.81
CA SER A 7 -12.24 -1.36 12.24
C SER A 7 -11.16 -1.14 13.30
N THR A 8 -11.48 -1.24 14.58
CA THR A 8 -10.50 -0.97 15.63
C THR A 8 -9.29 -1.90 15.57
N PRO A 9 -9.45 -3.23 15.40
CA PRO A 9 -8.27 -4.09 15.25
C PRO A 9 -7.46 -3.77 14.01
N LEU A 10 -8.12 -3.40 12.92
CA LEU A 10 -7.44 -2.99 11.69
C LEU A 10 -6.58 -1.75 11.94
N LEU A 11 -7.15 -0.75 12.60
CA LEU A 11 -6.41 0.47 12.90
C LEU A 11 -5.19 0.19 13.76
N ALA A 12 -5.33 -0.64 14.79
CA ALA A 12 -4.22 -0.99 15.65
C ALA A 12 -3.11 -1.69 14.88
N ASP A 13 -3.48 -2.61 13.99
CA ASP A 13 -2.50 -3.32 13.17
C ASP A 13 -1.75 -2.37 12.25
N VAL A 14 -2.47 -1.45 11.61
CA VAL A 14 -1.85 -0.49 10.70
C VAL A 14 -0.94 0.46 11.47
N ARG A 15 -1.36 0.94 12.62
CA ARG A 15 -0.52 1.79 13.47
C ARG A 15 0.79 1.11 13.81
N GLN A 16 0.73 -0.16 14.16
CA GLN A 16 1.94 -0.91 14.52
C GLN A 16 2.87 -1.04 13.33
N LEU A 17 2.32 -1.30 12.14
CA LEU A 17 3.12 -1.36 10.91
C LEU A 17 3.84 -0.05 10.65
N ILE A 18 3.13 1.05 10.81
CA ILE A 18 3.71 2.38 10.57
C ILE A 18 4.80 2.69 11.57
N ASP A 19 4.55 2.45 12.86
CA ASP A 19 5.53 2.76 13.90
C ASP A 19 6.81 1.94 13.72
N SER A 20 6.67 0.66 13.42
CA SER A 20 7.82 -0.21 13.21
C SER A 20 8.63 0.24 12.01
N ALA A 21 7.97 0.60 10.91
CA ALA A 21 8.64 1.04 9.70
C ALA A 21 9.37 2.36 9.90
N ARG A 22 8.80 3.28 10.68
CA ARG A 22 9.43 4.57 10.93
C ARG A 22 10.77 4.44 11.62
N GLN A 23 10.92 3.41 12.44
CA GLN A 23 12.19 3.18 13.13
C GLN A 23 13.29 2.70 12.19
N ARG A 24 12.91 2.13 11.05
CA ARG A 24 13.85 1.59 10.07
C ARG A 24 14.08 2.49 8.88
N VAL A 25 13.26 3.51 8.71
CA VAL A 25 13.21 4.31 7.49
C VAL A 25 14.53 5.05 7.21
N ALA A 26 15.30 5.34 8.25
CA ALA A 26 16.51 6.14 8.08
C ALA A 26 17.51 5.51 7.11
N SER A 27 17.48 4.20 6.92
CA SER A 27 18.53 3.52 6.16
C SER A 27 18.15 3.13 4.73
N THR A 28 16.88 2.83 4.46
CA THR A 28 16.48 2.38 3.11
C THR A 28 15.08 2.84 2.78
N VAL A 29 14.98 4.13 2.50
CA VAL A 29 13.69 4.82 2.47
C VAL A 29 12.68 4.22 1.49
N ASN A 30 13.06 4.10 0.22
CA ASN A 30 12.07 3.70 -0.78
C ASN A 30 11.61 2.26 -0.62
N ALA A 31 12.55 1.36 -0.37
CA ALA A 31 12.22 -0.05 -0.23
C ALA A 31 11.34 -0.29 1.00
N GLU A 32 11.68 0.35 2.12
CA GLU A 32 10.91 0.18 3.35
C GLU A 32 9.53 0.78 3.23
N LEU A 33 9.40 1.92 2.58
CA LEU A 33 8.08 2.53 2.38
C LEU A 33 7.20 1.66 1.49
N THR A 34 7.76 1.12 0.42
CA THR A 34 6.99 0.25 -0.46
C THR A 34 6.54 -1.00 0.28
N GLN A 35 7.43 -1.58 1.08
CA GLN A 35 7.08 -2.74 1.90
C GLN A 35 5.96 -2.39 2.88
N LEU A 36 6.07 -1.23 3.53
CA LEU A 36 5.04 -0.77 4.45
C LEU A 36 3.69 -0.63 3.74
N TYR A 37 3.67 0.02 2.60
CA TYR A 37 2.44 0.23 1.85
C TYR A 37 1.82 -1.11 1.43
N TRP A 38 2.66 -2.06 1.03
CA TRP A 38 2.18 -3.39 0.68
C TRP A 38 1.56 -4.10 1.89
N GLN A 39 2.21 -4.01 3.04
CA GLN A 39 1.71 -4.63 4.25
C GLN A 39 0.39 -4.02 4.69
N ILE A 40 0.27 -2.70 4.60
CA ILE A 40 -0.97 -2.01 4.91
C ILE A 40 -2.07 -2.45 3.94
N GLY A 41 -1.77 -2.44 2.65
CA GLY A 41 -2.75 -2.85 1.64
C GLY A 41 -3.21 -4.28 1.84
N SER A 42 -2.28 -5.16 2.16
CA SER A 42 -2.59 -6.57 2.41
C SER A 42 -3.51 -6.72 3.62
N ARG A 43 -3.23 -5.98 4.70
CA ARG A 43 -4.04 -6.05 5.91
C ARG A 43 -5.43 -5.45 5.69
N VAL A 44 -5.49 -4.31 4.99
CA VAL A 44 -6.78 -3.70 4.67
C VAL A 44 -7.61 -4.64 3.80
N ASN A 45 -6.97 -5.26 2.81
CA ASN A 45 -7.64 -6.19 1.92
C ASN A 45 -8.27 -7.35 2.69
N ALA A 46 -7.54 -7.90 3.64
CA ALA A 46 -8.06 -8.98 4.49
C ALA A 46 -9.29 -8.52 5.26
N GLU A 47 -9.28 -7.28 5.71
CA GLU A 47 -10.42 -6.73 6.44
C GLU A 47 -11.62 -6.52 5.51
N LEU A 48 -11.38 -6.04 4.28
CA LEU A 48 -12.45 -5.81 3.32
C LEU A 48 -13.13 -7.10 2.89
N LEU A 49 -12.38 -8.20 2.86
CA LEU A 49 -12.94 -9.49 2.47
C LEU A 49 -13.95 -10.01 3.49
N LYS A 50 -13.89 -9.53 4.73
CA LYS A 50 -14.87 -9.91 5.74
C LYS A 50 -16.23 -9.28 5.49
N GLY A 51 -16.26 -8.10 4.87
CA GLY A 51 -17.48 -7.43 4.50
C GLY A 51 -17.87 -7.81 3.08
N GLN A 52 -19.17 -7.85 2.80
CA GLN A 52 -19.65 -8.30 1.51
C GLN A 52 -20.18 -7.18 0.65
N ARG A 53 -20.14 -5.94 1.14
CA ARG A 53 -20.70 -4.80 0.44
C ARG A 53 -19.61 -3.78 0.16
N ALA A 54 -19.68 -3.19 -1.03
CA ALA A 54 -18.79 -2.11 -1.40
C ALA A 54 -18.89 -0.94 -0.42
N GLU A 55 -20.10 -0.71 0.10
CA GLU A 55 -20.34 0.38 1.05
C GLU A 55 -19.54 0.18 2.33
N TYR A 56 -19.51 -1.05 2.83
CA TYR A 56 -18.71 -1.38 4.01
C TYR A 56 -17.24 -1.05 3.76
N GLY A 57 -16.73 -1.46 2.60
CA GLY A 57 -15.34 -1.19 2.24
C GLY A 57 -15.02 0.30 2.20
N LYS A 58 -15.91 1.09 1.60
CA LYS A 58 -15.71 2.53 1.54
C LYS A 58 -15.67 3.16 2.92
N GLN A 59 -16.56 2.72 3.82
CA GLN A 59 -16.62 3.27 5.15
C GLN A 59 -15.40 2.89 5.98
N VAL A 60 -14.92 1.65 5.82
CA VAL A 60 -13.72 1.21 6.52
C VAL A 60 -12.51 2.04 6.09
N VAL A 61 -12.34 2.24 4.78
CA VAL A 61 -11.22 3.01 4.26
C VAL A 61 -11.32 4.47 4.71
N ALA A 62 -12.50 5.06 4.65
CA ALA A 62 -12.71 6.45 5.06
C ALA A 62 -12.38 6.65 6.53
N GLU A 63 -12.86 5.76 7.38
CA GLU A 63 -12.62 5.87 8.82
C GLU A 63 -11.14 5.66 9.14
N LEU A 64 -10.52 4.68 8.51
CA LEU A 64 -9.10 4.42 8.70
C LEU A 64 -8.27 5.63 8.30
N ALA A 65 -8.58 6.22 7.14
CA ALA A 65 -7.88 7.41 6.67
C ALA A 65 -7.99 8.56 7.67
N ARG A 66 -9.19 8.76 8.22
CA ARG A 66 -9.42 9.81 9.20
C ARG A 66 -8.57 9.60 10.45
N GLN A 67 -8.56 8.39 10.96
CA GLN A 67 -7.81 8.07 12.17
C GLN A 67 -6.30 8.19 11.95
N LEU A 68 -5.81 7.70 10.83
CA LEU A 68 -4.38 7.77 10.52
C LEU A 68 -3.93 9.20 10.29
N THR A 69 -4.77 10.03 9.67
CA THR A 69 -4.46 11.43 9.47
C THR A 69 -4.35 12.15 10.82
N THR A 70 -5.21 11.80 11.75
CA THR A 70 -5.15 12.36 13.10
C THR A 70 -3.86 11.94 13.81
N ASP A 71 -3.45 10.69 13.64
CA ASP A 71 -2.31 10.15 14.37
C ASP A 71 -0.97 10.53 13.75
N PHE A 72 -0.88 10.57 12.43
CA PHE A 72 0.39 10.67 11.71
C PHE A 72 0.48 11.86 10.77
N GLY A 73 -0.62 12.58 10.57
CA GLY A 73 -0.64 13.76 9.71
C GLY A 73 -0.94 13.43 8.26
N LYS A 74 -0.58 14.36 7.39
CA LYS A 74 -0.85 14.22 5.96
C LYS A 74 -0.16 13.01 5.37
N GLY A 75 -0.72 12.50 4.30
CA GLY A 75 -0.14 11.36 3.61
C GLY A 75 -0.95 10.09 3.77
N TRP A 76 -1.97 10.12 4.62
CA TRP A 76 -2.80 8.93 4.87
C TRP A 76 -4.24 9.16 4.43
N SER A 77 -4.41 9.70 3.23
CA SER A 77 -5.72 9.93 2.64
C SER A 77 -6.36 8.61 2.21
N GLU A 78 -7.65 8.66 1.91
CA GLU A 78 -8.34 7.51 1.33
C GLU A 78 -7.66 7.07 0.04
N GLN A 79 -7.23 8.02 -0.77
CA GLN A 79 -6.57 7.71 -2.03
C GLN A 79 -5.27 6.96 -1.78
N GLN A 80 -4.49 7.39 -0.80
CA GLN A 80 -3.25 6.70 -0.46
C GLN A 80 -3.53 5.27 0.01
N LEU A 81 -4.55 5.08 0.82
CA LEU A 81 -4.92 3.73 1.26
C LEU A 81 -5.37 2.86 0.10
N ARG A 82 -6.09 3.43 -0.87
CA ARG A 82 -6.48 2.69 -2.05
C ARG A 82 -5.27 2.28 -2.89
N HIS A 83 -4.27 3.16 -2.97
CA HIS A 83 -3.01 2.79 -3.63
C HIS A 83 -2.35 1.61 -2.93
N CYS A 84 -2.37 1.59 -1.61
CA CYS A 84 -1.80 0.48 -0.85
C CYS A 84 -2.53 -0.82 -1.13
N VAL A 85 -3.86 -0.78 -1.14
CA VAL A 85 -4.66 -1.96 -1.44
C VAL A 85 -4.38 -2.45 -2.86
N ARG A 86 -4.31 -1.53 -3.80
CA ARG A 86 -4.04 -1.87 -5.19
C ARG A 86 -2.65 -2.51 -5.33
N LEU A 87 -1.69 -1.99 -4.60
CA LEU A 87 -0.34 -2.57 -4.60
C LEU A 87 -0.37 -4.03 -4.15
N ALA A 88 -1.08 -4.31 -3.06
CA ALA A 88 -1.19 -5.67 -2.55
C ALA A 88 -1.94 -6.58 -3.51
N ASP A 89 -2.97 -6.06 -4.17
CA ASP A 89 -3.70 -6.84 -5.18
C ASP A 89 -2.85 -7.16 -6.40
N THR A 90 -2.04 -6.19 -6.81
CA THR A 90 -1.20 -6.34 -8.00
C THR A 90 -0.05 -7.29 -7.75
N PHE A 91 0.54 -7.23 -6.57
CA PHE A 91 1.67 -8.07 -6.19
C PHE A 91 1.33 -8.87 -4.93
N PRO A 92 0.50 -9.91 -5.06
CA PRO A 92 0.11 -10.68 -3.88
C PRO A 92 1.26 -11.51 -3.30
N ASP A 93 2.30 -11.72 -4.07
CA ASP A 93 3.47 -12.49 -3.64
C ASP A 93 4.53 -11.53 -3.12
N ASP A 94 4.86 -11.67 -1.83
CA ASP A 94 5.86 -10.81 -1.21
C ASP A 94 7.25 -10.95 -1.86
N GLN A 95 7.58 -12.11 -2.39
CA GLN A 95 8.87 -12.30 -3.04
C GLN A 95 8.98 -11.51 -4.34
N ILE A 96 7.90 -11.48 -5.10
CA ILE A 96 7.86 -10.67 -6.32
C ILE A 96 7.98 -9.20 -5.96
N LEU A 97 7.26 -8.77 -4.94
CA LEU A 97 7.35 -7.41 -4.47
C LEU A 97 8.76 -7.07 -4.02
N SER A 98 9.42 -7.99 -3.32
CA SER A 98 10.78 -7.77 -2.84
C SER A 98 11.75 -7.48 -3.99
N THR A 99 11.55 -8.15 -5.13
CA THR A 99 12.36 -7.90 -6.31
C THR A 99 12.04 -6.52 -6.91
N VAL A 100 10.75 -6.23 -7.07
CA VAL A 100 10.30 -5.01 -7.71
C VAL A 100 10.69 -3.77 -6.90
N ARG A 101 10.55 -3.81 -5.58
CA ARG A 101 10.83 -2.63 -4.75
C ARG A 101 12.30 -2.25 -4.69
N ARG A 102 13.18 -3.17 -5.04
CA ARG A 102 14.60 -2.83 -5.15
C ARG A 102 14.90 -2.01 -6.39
N GLU A 103 14.09 -2.19 -7.42
CA GLU A 103 14.33 -1.58 -8.72
C GLU A 103 13.52 -0.32 -8.95
N LEU A 104 12.36 -0.20 -8.32
CA LEU A 104 11.42 0.88 -8.59
C LEU A 104 11.08 1.66 -7.35
N THR A 105 10.81 2.96 -7.53
CA THR A 105 10.33 3.80 -6.44
C THR A 105 8.82 3.66 -6.29
N TRP A 106 8.30 4.15 -5.18
CA TRP A 106 6.86 4.18 -4.96
C TRP A 106 6.13 4.97 -6.04
N SER A 107 6.76 6.06 -6.52
CA SER A 107 6.15 6.86 -7.59
C SER A 107 5.95 6.06 -8.86
N HIS A 108 6.95 5.26 -9.24
CA HIS A 108 6.81 4.36 -10.39
C HIS A 108 5.71 3.34 -10.16
N LEU A 109 5.70 2.74 -8.98
CA LEU A 109 4.74 1.70 -8.66
C LEU A 109 3.30 2.21 -8.67
N LYS A 110 3.07 3.43 -8.19
CA LYS A 110 1.72 4.00 -8.20
C LYS A 110 1.13 4.06 -9.60
N SER A 111 1.97 4.31 -10.59
CA SER A 111 1.51 4.32 -11.97
C SER A 111 1.27 2.92 -12.51
N LEU A 112 2.15 2.00 -12.16
CA LEU A 112 2.12 0.65 -12.73
C LEU A 112 0.99 -0.22 -12.17
N ILE A 113 0.65 -0.03 -10.91
CA ILE A 113 -0.36 -0.88 -10.28
C ILE A 113 -1.77 -0.67 -10.84
N TYR A 114 -1.97 0.39 -11.60
CA TYR A 114 -3.27 0.65 -12.25
C TYR A 114 -3.33 0.17 -13.68
N ILE A 115 -2.28 -0.48 -14.16
CA ILE A 115 -2.29 -1.14 -15.48
C ILE A 115 -2.91 -2.52 -15.29
N ASP A 116 -4.07 -2.74 -15.91
CA ASP A 116 -4.83 -3.97 -15.69
C ASP A 116 -4.23 -5.19 -16.39
N GLU A 117 -3.60 -4.99 -17.55
CA GLU A 117 -3.04 -6.11 -18.29
C GLU A 117 -1.67 -6.50 -17.73
N PRO A 118 -1.52 -7.74 -17.22
CA PRO A 118 -0.25 -8.14 -16.61
C PRO A 118 0.95 -8.02 -17.56
N LEU A 119 0.77 -8.38 -18.83
CA LEU A 119 1.85 -8.32 -19.79
C LEU A 119 2.29 -6.90 -20.05
N LYS A 120 1.33 -5.99 -20.18
CA LYS A 120 1.61 -4.58 -20.37
C LYS A 120 2.30 -3.99 -19.15
N ARG A 121 1.83 -4.35 -17.97
CA ARG A 121 2.45 -3.91 -16.72
C ARG A 121 3.88 -4.37 -16.63
N ASP A 122 4.14 -5.64 -16.96
CA ASP A 122 5.50 -6.18 -16.92
C ASP A 122 6.40 -5.45 -17.89
N PHE A 123 5.90 -5.09 -19.06
CA PHE A 123 6.65 -4.33 -20.04
C PHE A 123 7.06 -2.96 -19.48
N TYR A 124 6.14 -2.25 -18.83
CA TYR A 124 6.46 -0.96 -18.25
C TYR A 124 7.41 -1.08 -17.07
N ILE A 125 7.33 -2.16 -16.31
CA ILE A 125 8.27 -2.40 -15.24
C ILE A 125 9.68 -2.51 -15.80
N GLU A 126 9.84 -3.23 -16.88
CA GLU A 126 11.16 -3.36 -17.51
C GLU A 126 11.69 -2.04 -18.02
N ILE A 127 10.82 -1.24 -18.63
CA ILE A 127 11.21 0.09 -19.09
C ILE A 127 11.69 0.95 -17.92
N CYS A 128 10.95 0.96 -16.84
CA CYS A 128 11.32 1.75 -15.66
C CYS A 128 12.65 1.29 -15.07
N ARG A 129 12.89 -0.02 -15.06
CA ARG A 129 14.17 -0.56 -14.58
C ARG A 129 15.33 -0.07 -15.43
N VAL A 130 15.16 -0.14 -16.73
CA VAL A 130 16.20 0.28 -17.66
C VAL A 130 16.49 1.76 -17.53
N GLU A 131 15.46 2.58 -17.47
CA GLU A 131 15.64 4.02 -17.33
C GLU A 131 16.36 4.37 -16.03
N ARG A 132 15.97 3.71 -14.96
CA ARG A 132 16.60 3.96 -13.67
C ARG A 132 18.08 3.54 -13.70
N THR A 133 18.37 2.43 -14.34
CA THR A 133 19.73 1.94 -14.42
C THR A 133 20.60 2.86 -15.28
N CYS A 134 20.03 3.38 -16.36
CA CYS A 134 20.80 4.15 -17.34
C CYS A 134 20.97 5.61 -16.98
N GLY A 135 19.98 6.21 -16.35
CA GLY A 135 19.96 7.64 -16.27
C GLY A 135 19.90 8.26 -14.91
N ARG A 136 19.81 7.46 -13.94
CA ARG A 136 19.50 8.03 -12.63
C ARG A 136 20.38 7.50 -11.53
#